data_79e030c13d91d4ed43e589aa1fbc6aca
#
_entry.id   79e030c13d91d4ed43e589aa1fbc6aca
#
_cell.length_a   1.000
_cell.length_b   1.000
_cell.length_c   1.000
_cell.angle_alpha   90.00
_cell.angle_beta   90.00
_cell.angle_gamma   90.00
#
_symmetry.space_group_name_H-M   'P 1'
#
loop_
_entity.id
_entity.type
_entity.pdbx_description
1 polymer ?
#
loop_
_entity_poly.entity_id
_entity_poly.type
_entity_poly.pdbx_seq_one_letter_code
_entity_poly.pdbx_strand_id
1 'polypeptide(L)'
;MRSELVASGFHVIDLVSVEGPAYLLDDLPERLADAIAQARGITKHEGRRRQLQFVGKLMRDVDAAPIKAALMEWQRGSNAARARFARLEHWRDRVLAEPDGLAHFLAAYPNADHATLAALVNEARGERSRGLPPHRSRALFRALMRIVDDATESAVDATRDSSGVRS
;
A
#
# COMPACT_ATOMS: atom_id res chain seq x y z
N MET A 1 29.60 -6.14 -9.31
CA MET A 1 28.26 -5.54 -9.27
C MET A 1 27.29 -6.25 -8.30
N ARG A 2 27.81 -6.74 -7.21
CA ARG A 2 27.05 -7.33 -6.07
C ARG A 2 27.00 -6.39 -4.87
N SER A 3 27.67 -5.24 -4.98
CA SER A 3 28.09 -4.47 -3.79
C SER A 3 27.19 -3.31 -3.41
N GLU A 4 26.36 -2.77 -4.28
CA GLU A 4 25.59 -1.56 -3.96
C GLU A 4 24.27 -1.83 -3.23
N LEU A 5 23.62 -2.97 -3.49
CA LEU A 5 22.41 -3.38 -2.76
C LEU A 5 22.71 -3.89 -1.34
N VAL A 6 23.91 -4.44 -1.14
CA VAL A 6 24.37 -4.92 0.18
C VAL A 6 24.86 -3.75 1.05
N ALA A 7 25.44 -2.71 0.44
CA ALA A 7 25.94 -1.53 1.18
C ALA A 7 24.83 -0.67 1.79
N SER A 8 23.58 -0.76 1.31
CA SER A 8 22.45 -0.01 1.85
C SER A 8 21.69 -0.72 2.99
N GLY A 9 22.08 -1.96 3.35
CA GLY A 9 21.39 -2.76 4.38
C GLY A 9 19.95 -3.13 4.04
N PHE A 10 19.55 -2.95 2.78
CA PHE A 10 18.23 -3.29 2.27
C PHE A 10 18.28 -4.61 1.52
N HIS A 11 17.61 -5.62 2.04
CA HIS A 11 17.53 -6.92 1.40
C HIS A 11 16.16 -7.09 0.73
N VAL A 12 16.15 -7.54 -0.53
CA VAL A 12 14.92 -7.98 -1.24
C VAL A 12 14.14 -9.01 -0.40
N ILE A 13 14.84 -9.74 0.46
CA ILE A 13 14.27 -10.70 1.40
C ILE A 13 13.28 -10.02 2.37
N ASP A 14 13.52 -8.78 2.78
CA ASP A 14 12.66 -8.06 3.73
C ASP A 14 11.30 -7.72 3.11
N LEU A 15 11.25 -7.44 1.80
CA LEU A 15 10.00 -7.23 1.07
C LEU A 15 9.20 -8.52 0.85
N VAL A 16 9.90 -9.64 0.76
CA VAL A 16 9.30 -10.96 0.49
C VAL A 16 8.98 -11.70 1.78
N SER A 17 9.45 -11.23 2.94
CA SER A 17 9.12 -11.85 4.22
C SER A 17 7.59 -11.87 4.40
N VAL A 18 7.07 -13.00 4.88
CA VAL A 18 5.62 -13.22 5.05
C VAL A 18 4.99 -12.24 6.04
N GLU A 19 5.80 -11.64 6.90
CA GLU A 19 5.37 -10.71 7.96
C GLU A 19 5.28 -9.25 7.50
N GLY A 20 5.71 -8.95 6.27
CA GLY A 20 5.58 -7.59 5.72
C GLY A 20 4.13 -7.29 5.33
N PRO A 21 3.63 -6.08 5.64
CA PRO A 21 2.25 -5.70 5.35
C PRO A 21 1.97 -5.69 3.85
N ALA A 22 0.77 -6.13 3.48
CA ALA A 22 0.34 -6.23 2.08
C ALA A 22 0.38 -4.86 1.37
N TYR A 23 0.09 -3.77 2.08
CA TYR A 23 0.06 -2.43 1.51
C TYR A 23 1.41 -1.91 1.00
N LEU A 24 2.55 -2.42 1.51
CA LEU A 24 3.85 -2.08 0.94
C LEU A 24 3.98 -2.48 -0.54
N LEU A 25 3.13 -3.40 -1.01
CA LEU A 25 3.08 -3.78 -2.42
C LEU A 25 2.23 -2.82 -3.25
N ASP A 26 1.32 -2.07 -2.60
CA ASP A 26 0.34 -1.25 -3.30
C ASP A 26 0.96 0.02 -3.91
N ASP A 27 2.07 0.52 -3.34
CA ASP A 27 2.85 1.65 -3.86
C ASP A 27 3.98 1.25 -4.81
N LEU A 28 4.20 -0.04 -5.02
CA LEU A 28 5.23 -0.52 -5.94
C LEU A 28 4.76 -0.50 -7.40
N PRO A 29 5.69 -0.38 -8.37
CA PRO A 29 5.36 -0.66 -9.75
C PRO A 29 4.70 -2.02 -9.88
N GLU A 30 3.59 -2.10 -10.63
CA GLU A 30 2.74 -3.30 -10.73
C GLU A 30 3.53 -4.60 -10.97
N ARG A 31 4.49 -4.53 -11.89
CA ARG A 31 5.32 -5.68 -12.24
C ARG A 31 6.19 -6.17 -11.07
N LEU A 32 6.67 -5.26 -10.25
CA LEU A 32 7.45 -5.58 -9.06
C LEU A 32 6.55 -6.13 -7.95
N ALA A 33 5.40 -5.52 -7.74
CA ALA A 33 4.39 -5.98 -6.77
C ALA A 33 3.94 -7.42 -7.07
N ASP A 34 3.66 -7.74 -8.34
CA ASP A 34 3.27 -9.08 -8.76
C ASP A 34 4.39 -10.11 -8.55
N ALA A 35 5.63 -9.73 -8.88
CA ALA A 35 6.78 -10.61 -8.68
C ALA A 35 7.03 -10.93 -7.20
N ILE A 36 6.82 -9.96 -6.30
CA ILE A 36 6.91 -10.14 -4.85
C ILE A 36 5.77 -11.01 -4.34
N ALA A 37 4.53 -10.76 -4.79
CA ALA A 37 3.37 -11.56 -4.41
C ALA A 37 3.56 -13.04 -4.82
N GLN A 38 4.07 -13.30 -6.02
CA GLN A 38 4.42 -14.64 -6.47
C GLN A 38 5.50 -15.28 -5.59
N ALA A 39 6.56 -14.52 -5.22
CA ALA A 39 7.63 -15.02 -4.36
C ALA A 39 7.12 -15.46 -2.98
N ARG A 40 6.12 -14.76 -2.43
CA ARG A 40 5.47 -15.10 -1.15
C ARG A 40 4.71 -16.44 -1.22
N GLY A 41 4.10 -16.75 -2.37
CA GLY A 41 3.35 -17.99 -2.59
C GLY A 41 4.21 -19.22 -2.88
N ILE A 42 5.50 -19.06 -3.20
CA ILE A 42 6.37 -20.19 -3.55
C ILE A 42 6.93 -20.84 -2.29
N THR A 43 6.56 -22.09 -2.05
CA THR A 43 7.06 -22.90 -0.90
C THR A 43 8.34 -23.66 -1.22
N LYS A 44 8.58 -24.02 -2.50
CA LYS A 44 9.77 -24.76 -2.93
C LYS A 44 11.00 -23.84 -2.95
N HIS A 45 12.05 -24.22 -2.24
CA HIS A 45 13.27 -23.41 -2.07
C HIS A 45 13.89 -22.95 -3.40
N GLU A 46 14.03 -23.84 -4.37
CA GLU A 46 14.66 -23.53 -5.66
C GLU A 46 13.79 -22.56 -6.50
N GLY A 47 12.46 -22.75 -6.50
CA GLY A 47 11.53 -21.84 -7.16
C GLY A 47 11.57 -20.45 -6.52
N ARG A 48 11.56 -20.39 -5.18
CA ARG A 48 11.67 -19.13 -4.44
C ARG A 48 12.97 -18.40 -4.73
N ARG A 49 14.11 -19.11 -4.78
CA ARG A 49 15.40 -18.51 -5.13
C ARG A 49 15.40 -17.87 -6.52
N ARG A 50 14.86 -18.55 -7.53
CA ARG A 50 14.74 -17.99 -8.90
C ARG A 50 13.84 -16.74 -8.91
N GLN A 51 12.72 -16.79 -8.21
CA GLN A 51 11.80 -15.67 -8.11
C GLN A 51 12.43 -14.47 -7.40
N LEU A 52 13.20 -14.68 -6.33
CA LEU A 52 13.96 -13.63 -5.65
C LEU A 52 15.02 -12.99 -6.57
N GLN A 53 15.67 -13.78 -7.43
CA GLN A 53 16.59 -13.24 -8.43
C GLN A 53 15.86 -12.36 -9.45
N PHE A 54 14.65 -12.75 -9.85
CA PHE A 54 13.81 -11.95 -10.75
C PHE A 54 13.36 -10.65 -10.09
N VAL A 55 12.90 -10.68 -8.85
CA VAL A 55 12.58 -9.48 -8.05
C VAL A 55 13.81 -8.56 -7.96
N GLY A 56 14.99 -9.11 -7.65
CA GLY A 56 16.23 -8.34 -7.61
C GLY A 56 16.62 -7.71 -8.96
N LYS A 57 16.25 -8.32 -10.09
CA LYS A 57 16.43 -7.72 -11.41
C LYS A 57 15.48 -6.54 -11.62
N LEU A 58 14.22 -6.67 -11.27
CA LEU A 58 13.23 -5.60 -11.37
C LEU A 58 13.57 -4.39 -10.48
N MET A 59 14.13 -4.64 -9.31
CA MET A 59 14.56 -3.57 -8.37
C MET A 59 15.66 -2.66 -8.90
N ARG A 60 16.38 -3.05 -9.97
CA ARG A 60 17.43 -2.19 -10.54
C ARG A 60 16.87 -0.96 -11.26
N ASP A 61 15.64 -1.08 -11.76
CA ASP A 61 14.98 -0.05 -12.54
C ASP A 61 13.99 0.78 -11.67
N VAL A 62 13.99 0.54 -10.36
CA VAL A 62 13.08 1.20 -9.41
C VAL A 62 13.88 1.99 -8.38
N ASP A 63 13.42 3.21 -8.09
CA ASP A 63 13.98 3.96 -6.96
C ASP A 63 13.65 3.24 -5.65
N ALA A 64 14.69 2.71 -5.01
CA ALA A 64 14.56 1.98 -3.76
C ALA A 64 14.41 2.89 -2.52
N ALA A 65 14.64 4.20 -2.64
CA ALA A 65 14.63 5.11 -1.50
C ALA A 65 13.25 5.21 -0.82
N PRO A 66 12.13 5.44 -1.53
CA PRO A 66 10.81 5.47 -0.92
C PRO A 66 10.40 4.11 -0.32
N ILE A 67 10.75 3.01 -0.99
CA ILE A 67 10.47 1.65 -0.49
C ILE A 67 11.20 1.40 0.83
N LYS A 68 12.47 1.77 0.88
CA LYS A 68 13.29 1.66 2.08
C LYS A 68 12.75 2.51 3.22
N ALA A 69 12.34 3.75 2.94
CA ALA A 69 11.75 4.64 3.93
C ALA A 69 10.47 4.04 4.54
N ALA A 70 9.56 3.54 3.71
CA ALA A 70 8.32 2.89 4.15
C ALA A 70 8.58 1.64 4.99
N LEU A 71 9.55 0.81 4.59
CA LEU A 71 9.92 -0.38 5.35
C LEU A 71 10.57 -0.04 6.69
N MET A 72 11.45 0.97 6.73
CA MET A 72 12.05 1.45 7.98
C MET A 72 11.02 2.04 8.93
N GLU A 73 10.04 2.77 8.43
CA GLU A 73 8.92 3.29 9.21
C GLU A 73 8.09 2.15 9.79
N TRP A 74 7.81 1.13 9.00
CA TRP A 74 7.15 -0.08 9.46
C TRP A 74 7.95 -0.79 10.57
N GLN A 75 9.25 -0.98 10.38
CA GLN A 75 10.13 -1.65 11.35
C GLN A 75 10.29 -0.86 12.66
N ARG A 76 10.31 0.47 12.59
CA ARG A 76 10.34 1.35 13.78
C ARG A 76 9.06 1.26 14.60
N GLY A 77 8.00 0.70 14.03
CA GLY A 77 6.81 0.30 14.79
C GLY A 77 6.07 1.43 15.47
N SER A 78 5.97 2.62 14.83
CA SER A 78 5.09 3.64 15.38
C SER A 78 3.66 3.09 15.40
N ASN A 79 3.05 3.05 16.59
CA ASN A 79 1.67 2.59 16.76
C ASN A 79 0.72 3.41 15.87
N ALA A 80 1.04 4.68 15.60
CA ALA A 80 0.28 5.56 14.73
C ALA A 80 0.30 5.10 13.26
N ALA A 81 1.48 4.76 12.72
CA ALA A 81 1.60 4.25 11.35
C ALA A 81 0.83 2.93 11.18
N ARG A 82 1.01 1.99 12.13
CA ARG A 82 0.26 0.72 12.10
C ARG A 82 -1.25 0.93 12.17
N ALA A 83 -1.72 1.82 13.04
CA ALA A 83 -3.15 2.14 13.16
C ALA A 83 -3.69 2.79 11.88
N ARG A 84 -2.92 3.68 11.24
CA ARG A 84 -3.28 4.29 9.95
C ARG A 84 -3.45 3.21 8.88
N PHE A 85 -2.49 2.33 8.72
CA PHE A 85 -2.55 1.27 7.71
C PHE A 85 -3.66 0.26 7.98
N ALA A 86 -3.85 -0.15 9.23
CA ALA A 86 -4.96 -1.02 9.61
C ALA A 86 -6.32 -0.39 9.27
N ARG A 87 -6.45 0.93 9.43
CA ARG A 87 -7.66 1.69 9.04
C ARG A 87 -7.87 1.67 7.53
N LEU A 88 -6.81 1.85 6.74
CA LEU A 88 -6.87 1.83 5.28
C LEU A 88 -7.23 0.44 4.75
N GLU A 89 -6.62 -0.62 5.29
CA GLU A 89 -6.97 -2.00 4.96
C GLU A 89 -8.43 -2.32 5.32
N HIS A 90 -8.87 -1.88 6.49
CA HIS A 90 -10.26 -2.03 6.90
C HIS A 90 -11.22 -1.32 5.92
N TRP A 91 -10.92 -0.09 5.51
CA TRP A 91 -11.73 0.62 4.53
C TRP A 91 -11.74 -0.07 3.17
N ARG A 92 -10.59 -0.50 2.66
CA ARG A 92 -10.50 -1.25 1.41
C ARG A 92 -11.39 -2.50 1.47
N ASP A 93 -11.26 -3.27 2.53
CA ASP A 93 -11.99 -4.53 2.67
C ASP A 93 -13.51 -4.30 2.78
N ARG A 94 -13.93 -3.29 3.54
CA ARG A 94 -15.35 -2.89 3.61
C ARG A 94 -15.89 -2.45 2.27
N VAL A 95 -15.20 -1.55 1.58
CA VAL A 95 -15.61 -1.03 0.28
C VAL A 95 -15.69 -2.13 -0.77
N LEU A 96 -14.85 -3.16 -0.69
CA LEU A 96 -14.87 -4.31 -1.61
C LEU A 96 -15.92 -5.37 -1.24
N ALA A 97 -16.20 -5.58 0.03
CA ALA A 97 -17.04 -6.66 0.51
C ALA A 97 -18.50 -6.25 0.76
N GLU A 98 -18.70 -5.04 1.30
CA GLU A 98 -20.04 -4.57 1.71
C GLU A 98 -20.72 -3.79 0.58
N PRO A 99 -22.04 -3.99 0.34
CA PRO A 99 -22.80 -3.20 -0.63
C PRO A 99 -22.72 -1.68 -0.32
N ASP A 100 -22.86 -1.31 0.95
CA ASP A 100 -22.88 0.09 1.42
C ASP A 100 -21.49 0.59 1.85
N GLY A 101 -20.43 -0.20 1.67
CA GLY A 101 -19.09 0.12 2.12
C GLY A 101 -18.56 1.44 1.54
N LEU A 102 -18.84 1.71 0.25
CA LEU A 102 -18.46 2.97 -0.39
C LEU A 102 -19.26 4.15 0.19
N ALA A 103 -20.56 3.99 0.45
CA ALA A 103 -21.39 5.04 1.06
C ALA A 103 -20.88 5.39 2.46
N HIS A 104 -20.49 4.42 3.26
CA HIS A 104 -19.90 4.64 4.58
C HIS A 104 -18.56 5.37 4.49
N PHE A 105 -17.73 5.03 3.51
CA PHE A 105 -16.46 5.73 3.28
C PHE A 105 -16.70 7.20 2.92
N LEU A 106 -17.61 7.48 1.98
CA LEU A 106 -17.96 8.84 1.55
C LEU A 106 -18.59 9.67 2.67
N ALA A 107 -19.35 9.05 3.57
CA ALA A 107 -19.86 9.73 4.76
C ALA A 107 -18.74 10.16 5.71
N ALA A 108 -17.67 9.36 5.82
CA ALA A 108 -16.50 9.71 6.62
C ALA A 108 -15.55 10.70 5.92
N TYR A 109 -15.55 10.73 4.59
CA TYR A 109 -14.71 11.59 3.74
C TYR A 109 -15.52 12.30 2.66
N PRO A 110 -16.29 13.35 3.02
CA PRO A 110 -17.26 13.99 2.11
C PRO A 110 -16.64 14.65 0.88
N ASN A 111 -15.37 15.02 0.95
CA ASN A 111 -14.64 15.66 -0.14
C ASN A 111 -14.09 14.66 -1.18
N ALA A 112 -14.30 13.36 -0.97
CA ALA A 112 -13.83 12.34 -1.89
C ALA A 112 -14.64 12.31 -3.19
N ASP A 113 -13.96 12.11 -4.32
CA ASP A 113 -14.62 11.96 -5.62
C ASP A 113 -15.36 10.62 -5.71
N HIS A 114 -16.70 10.71 -5.56
CA HIS A 114 -17.59 9.55 -5.64
C HIS A 114 -17.48 8.80 -6.96
N ALA A 115 -17.43 9.51 -8.09
CA ALA A 115 -17.47 8.88 -9.41
C ALA A 115 -16.20 8.03 -9.66
N THR A 116 -15.04 8.60 -9.35
CA THR A 116 -13.75 7.91 -9.46
C THR A 116 -13.68 6.70 -8.53
N LEU A 117 -14.10 6.85 -7.27
CA LEU A 117 -14.08 5.73 -6.32
C LEU A 117 -15.05 4.62 -6.71
N ALA A 118 -16.27 4.95 -7.17
CA ALA A 118 -17.25 3.96 -7.61
C ALA A 118 -16.73 3.13 -8.79
N ALA A 119 -16.07 3.78 -9.75
CA ALA A 119 -15.44 3.09 -10.88
C ALA A 119 -14.35 2.12 -10.40
N LEU A 120 -13.43 2.57 -9.55
CA LEU A 120 -12.35 1.73 -9.00
C LEU A 120 -12.88 0.55 -8.20
N VAL A 121 -13.92 0.74 -7.38
CA VAL A 121 -14.55 -0.33 -6.60
C VAL A 121 -15.16 -1.38 -7.51
N ASN A 122 -15.91 -0.97 -8.55
CA ASN A 122 -16.53 -1.89 -9.49
C ASN A 122 -15.47 -2.71 -10.26
N GLU A 123 -14.40 -2.04 -10.72
CA GLU A 123 -13.30 -2.70 -11.40
C GLU A 123 -12.56 -3.69 -10.49
N ALA A 124 -12.27 -3.30 -9.24
CA ALA A 124 -11.59 -4.15 -8.25
C ALA A 124 -12.44 -5.36 -7.85
N ARG A 125 -13.76 -5.19 -7.69
CA ARG A 125 -14.70 -6.30 -7.47
C ARG A 125 -14.73 -7.24 -8.67
N GLY A 126 -14.71 -6.71 -9.90
CA GLY A 126 -14.64 -7.48 -11.13
C GLY A 126 -13.33 -8.27 -11.29
N GLU A 127 -12.19 -7.72 -10.88
CA GLU A 127 -10.92 -8.46 -10.83
C GLU A 127 -10.98 -9.61 -9.84
N ARG A 128 -11.47 -9.33 -8.62
CA ARG A 128 -11.58 -10.34 -7.56
C ARG A 128 -12.49 -11.51 -7.95
N SER A 129 -13.64 -11.24 -8.55
CA SER A 129 -14.58 -12.27 -8.99
C SER A 129 -14.02 -13.18 -10.10
N ARG A 130 -13.09 -12.65 -10.91
CA ARG A 130 -12.43 -13.37 -12.00
C ARG A 130 -11.11 -14.03 -11.61
N GLY A 131 -10.66 -13.86 -10.36
CA GLY A 131 -9.38 -14.37 -9.89
C GLY A 131 -8.16 -13.73 -10.59
N LEU A 132 -8.30 -12.50 -11.09
CA LEU A 132 -7.23 -11.77 -11.76
C LEU A 132 -6.24 -11.17 -10.74
N PRO A 133 -5.01 -10.82 -11.17
CA PRO A 133 -4.07 -10.08 -10.33
C PRO A 133 -4.70 -8.78 -9.82
N PRO A 134 -4.44 -8.36 -8.55
CA PRO A 134 -5.20 -7.30 -7.86
C PRO A 134 -4.73 -5.88 -8.23
N HIS A 135 -4.62 -5.56 -9.53
CA HIS A 135 -4.17 -4.25 -10.02
C HIS A 135 -5.14 -3.12 -9.63
N ARG A 136 -6.44 -3.37 -9.80
CA ARG A 136 -7.48 -2.38 -9.47
C ARG A 136 -7.69 -2.25 -7.97
N SER A 137 -7.55 -3.34 -7.23
CA SER A 137 -7.54 -3.30 -5.76
C SER A 137 -6.39 -2.44 -5.22
N ARG A 138 -5.19 -2.52 -5.82
CA ARG A 138 -4.06 -1.64 -5.49
C ARG A 138 -4.33 -0.18 -5.86
N ALA A 139 -4.91 0.07 -7.05
CA ALA A 139 -5.29 1.42 -7.47
C ALA A 139 -6.32 2.02 -6.50
N LEU A 140 -7.32 1.24 -6.08
CA LEU A 140 -8.30 1.64 -5.08
C LEU A 140 -7.61 1.98 -3.75
N PHE A 141 -6.70 1.13 -3.27
CA PHE A 141 -5.98 1.37 -2.02
C PHE A 141 -5.20 2.70 -2.06
N ARG A 142 -4.48 2.96 -3.16
CA ARG A 142 -3.77 4.24 -3.35
C ARG A 142 -4.71 5.44 -3.34
N ALA A 143 -5.89 5.32 -3.94
CA ALA A 143 -6.90 6.39 -3.92
C ALA A 143 -7.43 6.65 -2.51
N LEU A 144 -7.77 5.59 -1.76
CA LEU A 144 -8.22 5.69 -0.36
C LEU A 144 -7.13 6.31 0.53
N MET A 145 -5.87 5.91 0.33
CA MET A 145 -4.73 6.43 1.08
C MET A 145 -4.58 7.93 0.91
N ARG A 146 -4.60 8.45 -0.32
CA ARG A 146 -4.53 9.90 -0.58
C ARG A 146 -5.64 10.66 0.12
N ILE A 147 -6.89 10.19 0.02
CA ILE A 147 -8.03 10.85 0.64
C ILE A 147 -7.90 10.91 2.16
N VAL A 148 -7.45 9.81 2.78
CA VAL A 148 -7.25 9.76 4.23
C VAL A 148 -6.11 10.66 4.68
N ASP A 149 -5.04 10.77 3.89
CA ASP A 149 -3.89 11.63 4.17
C ASP A 149 -4.26 13.09 4.05
N ASP A 150 -4.89 13.49 2.95
CA ASP A 150 -5.35 14.86 2.71
C ASP A 150 -6.32 15.32 3.83
N ALA A 151 -7.21 14.44 4.28
CA ALA A 151 -8.11 14.72 5.39
C ALA A 151 -7.37 14.90 6.73
N THR A 152 -6.31 14.12 6.94
CA THR A 152 -5.50 14.20 8.17
C THR A 152 -4.67 15.50 8.20
N GLU A 153 -4.07 15.88 7.07
CA GLU A 153 -3.32 17.14 6.94
C GLU A 153 -4.23 18.35 7.14
N SER A 154 -5.42 18.35 6.51
CA SER A 154 -6.41 19.40 6.67
C SER A 154 -6.87 19.57 8.13
N ALA A 155 -7.02 18.47 8.86
CA ALA A 155 -7.39 18.50 10.28
C ALA A 155 -6.28 19.07 11.17
N VAL A 156 -5.02 18.77 10.86
CA VAL A 156 -3.85 19.30 11.58
C VAL A 156 -3.70 20.81 11.37
N ASP A 157 -3.89 21.30 10.14
CA ASP A 157 -3.79 22.71 9.82
C ASP A 157 -4.91 23.52 10.48
N ALA A 158 -6.14 23.01 10.48
CA ALA A 158 -7.27 23.64 11.18
C ALA A 158 -7.03 23.75 12.69
N THR A 159 -6.34 22.79 13.29
CA THR A 159 -6.00 22.82 14.72
C THR A 159 -4.89 23.82 15.03
N ARG A 160 -3.93 24.02 14.12
CA ARG A 160 -2.87 25.01 14.27
C ARG A 160 -3.40 26.44 14.19
N ASP A 161 -4.30 26.72 13.25
CA ASP A 161 -4.88 28.05 13.07
C ASP A 161 -5.75 28.45 14.27
N SER A 162 -6.49 27.52 14.86
CA SER A 162 -7.30 27.75 16.06
C SER A 162 -6.47 28.00 17.34
N SER A 163 -5.19 27.59 17.37
CA SER A 163 -4.28 27.80 18.51
C SER A 163 -3.51 29.12 18.45
N GLY A 164 -3.50 29.80 17.29
CA GLY A 164 -2.76 31.05 17.05
C GLY A 164 -3.49 32.34 17.46
N VAL A 165 -4.76 32.28 17.86
CA VAL A 165 -5.59 33.47 18.17
C VAL A 165 -5.75 33.70 19.66
N ARG A 166 -4.73 33.47 20.49
CA ARG A 166 -4.70 33.90 21.89
C ARG A 166 -3.41 34.66 22.16
N SER A 167 -3.41 35.91 21.76
CA SER A 167 -2.50 36.95 22.33
C SER A 167 -3.25 38.26 22.42
#